data_93d2a8913eb26c7fbbad1f3be139ecf2
#
_entry.id   93d2a8913eb26c7fbbad1f3be139ecf2
#
_cell.length_a   1.000
_cell.length_b   1.000
_cell.length_c   1.000
_cell.angle_alpha   90.00
_cell.angle_beta   90.00
_cell.angle_gamma   90.00
#
_symmetry.space_group_name_H-M   'P 1'
#
loop_
_entity.id
_entity.type
_entity.pdbx_description
1 polymer ?
#
loop_
_entity_poly.entity_id
_entity_poly.type
_entity_poly.pdbx_seq_one_letter_code
_entity_poly.pdbx_strand_id
1 'polypeptide(L)'
;MQVIELNGDHLTFKGRVYGSVGIEYRIEYDKTAFRMEYNYKYVYSEKERCTLCGADDSTVTYELTPLKRGIFLIYEVEGFRGQETARKKHTIVVI
;
A
#
# COMPACT_ATOMS: atom_id res chain seq x y z
N MET A 1 -10.76 -15.34 0.97
CA MET A 1 -9.65 -15.07 0.05
C MET A 1 -10.15 -14.26 -1.14
N GLN A 2 -9.50 -13.17 -1.45
CA GLN A 2 -9.84 -12.35 -2.61
C GLN A 2 -9.03 -12.79 -3.83
N VAL A 3 -9.70 -12.89 -4.96
CA VAL A 3 -9.06 -13.13 -6.24
C VAL A 3 -9.33 -11.92 -7.12
N ILE A 4 -8.26 -11.33 -7.62
CA ILE A 4 -8.32 -10.14 -8.48
C ILE A 4 -7.78 -10.53 -9.85
N GLU A 5 -8.57 -10.26 -10.88
CA GLU A 5 -8.19 -10.54 -12.27
C GLU A 5 -7.78 -9.24 -12.96
N LEU A 6 -6.60 -9.24 -13.56
CA LEU A 6 -6.07 -8.07 -14.28
C LEU A 6 -5.92 -8.41 -15.76
N ASN A 7 -6.50 -7.57 -16.60
CA ASN A 7 -6.40 -7.69 -18.05
C ASN A 7 -5.97 -6.33 -18.62
N GLY A 8 -4.66 -6.08 -18.62
CA GLY A 8 -4.09 -4.81 -19.06
C GLY A 8 -4.23 -3.67 -18.06
N ASP A 9 -4.81 -3.93 -16.91
CA ASP A 9 -5.01 -2.92 -15.86
C ASP A 9 -3.87 -2.94 -14.85
N HIS A 10 -3.79 -1.87 -14.06
CA HIS A 10 -2.92 -1.82 -12.89
C HIS A 10 -3.74 -1.99 -11.61
N LEU A 11 -3.06 -2.33 -10.53
CA LEU A 11 -3.66 -2.60 -9.24
C LEU A 11 -3.27 -1.52 -8.25
N THR A 12 -4.24 -1.02 -7.49
CA THR A 12 -4.02 0.07 -6.53
C THR A 12 -4.37 -0.40 -5.12
N PHE A 13 -3.45 -0.14 -4.18
CA PHE A 13 -3.67 -0.35 -2.75
C PHE A 13 -3.46 0.97 -2.01
N LYS A 14 -4.32 1.24 -1.03
CA LYS A 14 -4.22 2.43 -0.20
C LYS A 14 -4.18 2.04 1.27
N GLY A 15 -3.35 2.70 2.03
CA GLY A 15 -3.26 2.48 3.45
C GLY A 15 -2.83 3.73 4.20
N ARG A 16 -2.94 3.69 5.52
CA ARG A 16 -2.58 4.79 6.39
C ARG A 16 -1.18 4.59 6.96
N VAL A 17 -0.39 5.64 6.93
CA VAL A 17 0.92 5.69 7.55
C VAL A 17 0.97 6.89 8.49
N TYR A 18 1.37 6.67 9.72
CA TYR A 18 1.51 7.72 10.73
C TYR A 18 2.80 7.47 11.51
N GLY A 19 3.92 7.97 10.97
CA GLY A 19 5.24 7.64 11.44
C GLY A 19 5.50 8.03 12.90
N SER A 20 5.02 9.19 13.36
CA SER A 20 5.22 9.64 14.72
C SER A 20 4.48 8.77 15.76
N VAL A 21 3.41 8.10 15.35
CA VAL A 21 2.68 7.15 16.19
C VAL A 21 3.16 5.72 15.97
N GLY A 22 3.82 5.45 14.84
CA GLY A 22 4.32 4.13 14.51
C GLY A 22 3.36 3.27 13.68
N ILE A 23 2.37 3.88 13.05
CA ILE A 23 1.46 3.16 12.15
C ILE A 23 2.13 3.00 10.80
N GLU A 24 2.21 1.75 10.34
CA GLU A 24 2.88 1.38 9.09
C GLU A 24 1.94 0.62 8.16
N TYR A 25 2.19 0.77 6.86
CA TYR A 25 1.47 0.03 5.82
C TYR A 25 2.43 -0.23 4.68
N ARG A 26 2.51 -1.50 4.24
CA ARG A 26 3.36 -1.86 3.10
C ARG A 26 2.72 -2.96 2.29
N ILE A 27 3.22 -3.13 1.07
CA ILE A 27 2.80 -4.18 0.16
C ILE A 27 3.99 -5.11 -0.07
N GLU A 28 3.76 -6.41 0.11
CA GLU A 28 4.73 -7.45 -0.23
C GLU A 28 4.29 -8.10 -1.53
N TYR A 29 5.15 -8.11 -2.52
CA TYR A 29 4.85 -8.58 -3.86
C TYR A 29 6.11 -9.10 -4.56
N ASP A 30 5.90 -9.82 -5.67
CA ASP A 30 7.00 -10.30 -6.51
C ASP A 30 7.50 -9.16 -7.41
N LYS A 31 8.69 -8.67 -7.13
CA LYS A 31 9.29 -7.55 -7.85
C LYS A 31 9.65 -7.90 -9.30
N THR A 32 9.70 -9.18 -9.66
CA THR A 32 9.92 -9.61 -11.03
C THR A 32 8.62 -9.65 -11.83
N ALA A 33 7.48 -9.66 -11.14
CA ALA A 33 6.15 -9.75 -11.75
C ALA A 33 5.43 -8.41 -11.83
N PHE A 34 5.78 -7.45 -10.99
CA PHE A 34 5.12 -6.15 -10.93
C PHE A 34 6.12 -5.01 -10.78
N ARG A 35 5.79 -3.89 -11.40
CA ARG A 35 6.47 -2.63 -11.15
C ARG A 35 5.60 -1.84 -10.17
N MET A 36 6.19 -1.30 -9.12
CA MET A 36 5.47 -0.52 -8.12
C MET A 36 5.85 0.94 -8.15
N GLU A 37 4.84 1.80 -8.09
CA GLU A 37 4.98 3.22 -7.83
C GLU A 37 4.18 3.55 -6.59
N TYR A 38 4.60 4.55 -5.83
CA TYR A 38 3.90 4.93 -4.63
C TYR A 38 3.83 6.45 -4.49
N ASN A 39 2.82 6.91 -3.75
CA ASN A 39 2.60 8.32 -3.50
C ASN A 39 2.03 8.49 -2.11
N TYR A 40 2.51 9.53 -1.39
CA TYR A 40 2.00 9.89 -0.08
C TYR A 40 1.16 11.15 -0.18
N LYS A 41 0.02 11.15 0.51
CA LYS A 41 -0.86 12.30 0.59
C LYS A 41 -1.21 12.54 2.05
N TYR A 42 -0.93 13.74 2.55
CA TYR A 42 -1.29 14.11 3.90
C TYR A 42 -2.81 14.23 4.04
N VAL A 43 -3.34 13.74 5.15
CA VAL A 43 -4.79 13.67 5.38
C VAL A 43 -5.37 14.92 6.00
N TYR A 44 -4.55 15.84 6.47
CA TYR A 44 -5.02 17.09 7.08
C TYR A 44 -4.65 18.30 6.23
N SER A 45 -5.42 19.39 6.40
CA SER A 45 -5.21 20.61 5.65
C SER A 45 -3.92 21.30 6.09
N GLU A 46 -3.41 22.20 5.25
CA GLU A 46 -2.22 22.97 5.55
C GLU A 46 -2.37 23.82 6.81
N LYS A 47 -3.57 24.33 7.06
CA LYS A 47 -3.89 25.09 8.27
C LYS A 47 -3.72 24.22 9.53
N GLU A 48 -4.18 22.99 9.48
CA GLU A 48 -4.03 22.05 10.58
C GLU A 48 -2.58 21.65 10.78
N ARG A 49 -1.81 21.54 9.70
CA ARG A 49 -0.38 21.24 9.77
C ARG A 49 0.40 22.28 10.56
N CYS A 50 0.01 23.54 10.45
CA CYS A 50 0.67 24.61 11.18
C CYS A 50 0.46 24.50 12.68
N THR A 51 -0.65 23.95 13.13
CA THR A 51 -0.98 23.80 14.55
C THR A 51 -0.55 22.45 15.11
N LEU A 52 -0.39 21.44 14.28
CA LEU A 52 -0.04 20.08 14.67
C LEU A 52 1.41 19.78 14.30
N CYS A 53 2.33 20.42 15.00
CA CYS A 53 3.75 20.22 14.74
C CYS A 53 4.14 18.75 14.84
N GLY A 54 4.84 18.25 13.82
CA GLY A 54 5.30 16.87 13.78
C GLY A 54 4.26 15.84 13.37
N ALA A 55 3.04 16.24 13.08
CA ALA A 55 2.03 15.33 12.59
C ALA A 55 2.38 14.91 11.16
N ASP A 56 2.51 13.60 10.94
CA ASP A 56 2.89 13.02 9.66
C ASP A 56 1.89 11.96 9.19
N ASP A 57 0.62 12.11 9.60
CA ASP A 57 -0.44 11.24 9.16
C ASP A 57 -0.68 11.40 7.66
N SER A 58 -0.57 10.32 6.93
CA SER A 58 -0.69 10.33 5.48
C SER A 58 -1.37 9.07 4.97
N THR A 59 -1.92 9.16 3.77
CA THR A 59 -2.37 8.01 3.00
C THR A 59 -1.32 7.71 1.96
N VAL A 60 -0.83 6.48 1.95
CA VAL A 60 0.06 6.00 0.90
C VAL A 60 -0.77 5.23 -0.12
N THR A 61 -0.50 5.49 -1.39
CA THR A 61 -1.11 4.77 -2.50
C THR A 61 0.01 4.02 -3.22
N TYR A 62 -0.15 2.71 -3.32
CA TYR A 62 0.75 1.86 -4.10
C TYR A 62 0.06 1.46 -5.39
N GLU A 63 0.71 1.70 -6.52
CA GLU A 63 0.26 1.29 -7.84
C GLU A 63 1.18 0.20 -8.36
N LEU A 64 0.61 -0.96 -8.67
CA LEU A 64 1.34 -2.11 -9.17
C LEU A 64 0.95 -2.36 -10.62
N THR A 65 1.93 -2.31 -11.50
CA THR A 65 1.74 -2.60 -12.91
C THR A 65 2.29 -3.98 -13.23
N PRO A 66 1.47 -4.90 -13.75
CA PRO A 66 1.95 -6.24 -14.05
C PRO A 66 2.96 -6.23 -15.20
N LEU A 67 4.03 -6.99 -15.04
CA LEU A 67 5.10 -7.12 -16.02
C LEU A 67 5.02 -8.44 -16.80
N LYS A 68 4.29 -9.41 -16.28
CA LYS A 68 4.13 -10.71 -16.92
C LYS A 68 2.80 -11.35 -16.51
N ARG A 69 2.37 -12.31 -17.32
CA ARG A 69 1.14 -13.08 -17.06
C ARG A 69 1.41 -14.14 -16.00
N GLY A 70 0.37 -14.55 -15.32
CA GLY A 70 0.43 -15.64 -14.35
C GLY A 70 -0.43 -15.40 -13.12
N ILE A 71 -0.21 -16.22 -12.10
CA ILE A 71 -0.90 -16.11 -10.82
C ILE A 71 0.13 -15.73 -9.77
N PHE A 72 -0.16 -14.65 -9.05
CA PHE A 72 0.77 -14.09 -8.07
C PHE A 72 0.05 -13.81 -6.77
N LEU A 73 0.81 -13.81 -5.68
CA LEU A 73 0.30 -13.44 -4.36
C LEU A 73 0.84 -12.08 -3.96
N ILE A 74 -0.06 -11.25 -3.47
CA ILE A 74 0.28 -9.93 -2.93
C ILE A 74 -0.28 -9.84 -1.52
N TYR A 75 0.51 -9.32 -0.58
CA TYR A 75 0.08 -9.14 0.80
C TYR A 75 0.03 -7.66 1.13
N GLU A 76 -1.11 -7.23 1.70
CA GLU A 76 -1.21 -5.95 2.37
C GLU A 76 -0.82 -6.17 3.83
N VAL A 77 0.21 -5.47 4.29
CA VAL A 77 0.74 -5.64 5.64
C VAL A 77 0.59 -4.35 6.41
N GLU A 78 -0.13 -4.41 7.53
CA GLU A 78 -0.25 -3.30 8.46
C GLU A 78 0.61 -3.57 9.68
N GLY A 79 1.21 -2.52 10.23
CA GLY A 79 2.06 -2.64 11.39
C GLY A 79 1.89 -1.50 12.36
N PHE A 80 2.33 -1.72 13.59
CA PHE A 80 2.34 -0.73 14.65
C PHE A 80 3.63 -0.88 15.46
N ARG A 81 4.43 0.18 15.49
CA ARG A 81 5.71 0.24 16.21
C ARG A 81 6.64 -0.95 15.90
N GLY A 82 6.79 -1.25 14.62
CA GLY A 82 7.66 -2.31 14.15
C GLY A 82 7.09 -3.71 14.25
N GLN A 83 5.86 -3.87 14.71
CA GLN A 83 5.20 -5.17 14.80
C GLN A 83 4.06 -5.25 13.80
N GLU A 84 4.01 -6.34 13.07
CA GLU A 84 2.92 -6.60 12.15
C GLU A 84 1.62 -6.86 12.93
N THR A 85 0.57 -6.09 12.60
CA THR A 85 -0.73 -6.19 13.27
C THR A 85 -1.79 -6.88 12.42
N ALA A 86 -1.66 -6.79 11.09
CA ALA A 86 -2.59 -7.42 10.17
C ALA A 86 -1.90 -7.72 8.84
N ARG A 87 -2.36 -8.79 8.20
CA ARG A 87 -1.85 -9.21 6.89
C ARG A 87 -3.00 -9.73 6.06
N LYS A 88 -3.24 -9.15 4.90
CA LYS A 88 -4.26 -9.60 3.96
C LYS A 88 -3.60 -10.19 2.73
N LYS A 89 -4.00 -11.39 2.38
CA LYS A 89 -3.52 -12.09 1.19
C LYS A 89 -4.46 -11.85 0.02
N HIS A 90 -3.89 -11.45 -1.09
CA HIS A 90 -4.62 -11.29 -2.36
C HIS A 90 -4.02 -12.21 -3.40
N THR A 91 -4.88 -12.93 -4.11
CA THR A 91 -4.46 -13.73 -5.26
C THR A 91 -4.73 -12.91 -6.52
N ILE A 92 -3.69 -12.69 -7.31
CA ILE A 92 -3.77 -11.86 -8.51
C ILE A 92 -3.58 -12.74 -9.73
N VAL A 93 -4.54 -12.71 -10.62
CA VAL A 93 -4.46 -13.44 -11.91
C VAL A 93 -4.24 -12.39 -12.99
N VAL A 94 -3.10 -12.46 -13.66
CA VAL A 94 -2.75 -11.55 -14.77
C VAL A 94 -2.94 -12.31 -16.07
N ILE A 95 -3.89 -11.85 -16.85
CA ILE A 95 -4.28 -12.47 -18.13
C ILE A 95 -3.52 -11.83 -19.28
#